data_b930811cb1bd3a52d369cc204e91b4c2
#
_entry.id   b930811cb1bd3a52d369cc204e91b4c2
#
_cell.length_a   1.000
_cell.length_b   1.000
_cell.length_c   1.000
_cell.angle_alpha   90.00
_cell.angle_beta   90.00
_cell.angle_gamma   90.00
#
_symmetry.space_group_name_H-M   'P 1'
#
loop_
_entity.id
_entity.type
_entity.pdbx_description
1 polymer ?
#
loop_
_entity_poly.entity_id
_entity_poly.type
_entity_poly.pdbx_seq_one_letter_code
_entity_poly.pdbx_strand_id
1 'polypeptide(L)'
;MIWLLALQLTFGATQLLGSARDTVSPEQHYENAKQDFAERKFTEADTEVNAALHASPYMVPALILKARLATFAHRPDVARNCLITAITADPGSEEAQFYLGVLYYTQNDFKLAFSPLETAHSLSPKNPLPVFYLAMSHEASGDEAKALELYQQAEDLSRQKSPEYASILVAYGRFLLTLGRTQESIEKDRRAIEADPDSRDAHYELAKGLDHAGDFKNAAIEAERALTLPDLGTADAQVHFLLANLYRKLNQPDLAKAHLQKFQAASQTTHR
;
A
#
# COMPACT_ATOMS: atom_id res chain seq x y z
N MET A 1 71.28 2.31 -55.09
CA MET A 1 70.79 3.60 -54.62
C MET A 1 69.28 3.53 -54.53
N ILE A 2 68.83 2.78 -53.54
CA ILE A 2 67.40 2.62 -53.20
C ILE A 2 67.37 2.28 -51.69
N TRP A 3 67.33 3.24 -50.88
CA TRP A 3 66.99 3.15 -49.43
C TRP A 3 66.60 4.55 -49.03
N LEU A 4 65.29 4.78 -48.76
CA LEU A 4 64.72 5.84 -47.95
C LEU A 4 63.26 6.08 -48.42
N LEU A 5 62.34 5.27 -47.92
CA LEU A 5 60.88 5.61 -47.87
C LEU A 5 60.15 4.47 -47.18
N ALA A 6 60.39 4.31 -45.84
CA ALA A 6 59.58 3.43 -45.02
C ALA A 6 59.65 3.91 -43.58
N LEU A 7 59.14 5.14 -43.35
CA LEU A 7 58.99 5.60 -41.90
C LEU A 7 58.05 6.80 -41.91
N GLN A 8 56.76 6.57 -42.09
CA GLN A 8 55.71 7.52 -41.78
C GLN A 8 54.27 6.92 -41.95
N LEU A 9 53.98 5.77 -41.35
CA LEU A 9 52.60 5.25 -41.29
C LEU A 9 52.34 4.47 -40.00
N THR A 10 52.79 5.02 -38.85
CA THR A 10 52.44 4.44 -37.53
C THR A 10 52.09 5.53 -36.50
N PHE A 11 51.43 6.61 -36.96
CA PHE A 11 50.90 7.63 -36.01
C PHE A 11 49.47 7.96 -36.42
N GLY A 12 48.52 7.11 -36.09
CA GLY A 12 47.12 7.38 -36.41
C GLY A 12 46.10 6.40 -35.89
N ALA A 13 46.51 5.42 -35.05
CA ALA A 13 45.56 4.40 -34.57
C ALA A 13 45.42 4.32 -33.04
N THR A 14 45.79 5.35 -32.31
CA THR A 14 45.74 5.33 -30.82
C THR A 14 44.99 6.51 -30.22
N GLN A 15 43.99 7.06 -30.90
CA GLN A 15 43.15 8.11 -30.34
C GLN A 15 41.65 7.96 -30.65
N LEU A 16 41.14 6.74 -30.66
CA LEU A 16 39.67 6.47 -30.69
C LEU A 16 39.24 5.48 -29.59
N LEU A 17 40.02 5.38 -28.52
CA LEU A 17 39.52 4.87 -27.23
C LEU A 17 39.29 6.09 -26.34
N GLY A 18 38.51 7.04 -26.85
CA GLY A 18 37.93 8.10 -26.04
C GLY A 18 36.91 7.49 -25.12
N SER A 19 37.28 7.47 -23.83
CA SER A 19 36.40 7.37 -22.63
C SER A 19 35.03 6.71 -22.93
N ALA A 20 34.96 5.40 -22.79
CA ALA A 20 33.75 4.84 -22.21
C ALA A 20 33.64 5.54 -20.85
N ARG A 21 32.89 6.63 -20.77
CA ARG A 21 32.34 7.08 -19.51
C ARG A 21 31.68 5.84 -18.95
N ASP A 22 31.99 5.46 -17.74
CA ASP A 22 31.22 4.47 -16.98
C ASP A 22 29.81 5.03 -16.83
N THR A 23 29.01 4.90 -17.90
CA THR A 23 27.59 5.26 -17.85
C THR A 23 26.94 4.15 -17.06
N VAL A 24 26.47 4.49 -15.87
CA VAL A 24 25.69 3.61 -15.02
C VAL A 24 24.60 2.97 -15.88
N SER A 25 24.46 1.63 -15.82
CA SER A 25 23.49 0.93 -16.67
C SER A 25 22.05 1.24 -16.23
N PRO A 26 21.05 1.06 -17.10
CA PRO A 26 19.65 1.23 -16.74
C PRO A 26 19.26 0.36 -15.54
N GLU A 27 19.79 -0.85 -15.47
CA GLU A 27 19.55 -1.79 -14.36
C GLU A 27 20.15 -1.27 -13.04
N GLN A 28 21.35 -0.69 -13.09
CA GLN A 28 21.99 -0.11 -11.91
C GLN A 28 21.23 1.13 -11.43
N HIS A 29 20.77 1.99 -12.32
CA HIS A 29 19.89 3.12 -11.99
C HIS A 29 18.60 2.62 -11.35
N TYR A 30 17.99 1.55 -11.86
CA TYR A 30 16.80 0.96 -11.26
C TYR A 30 17.07 0.40 -9.84
N GLU A 31 18.18 -0.32 -9.62
CA GLU A 31 18.54 -0.84 -8.29
C GLU A 31 18.81 0.30 -7.29
N ASN A 32 19.48 1.38 -7.72
CA ASN A 32 19.67 2.58 -6.91
C ASN A 32 18.30 3.21 -6.55
N ALA A 33 17.41 3.37 -7.53
CA ALA A 33 16.05 3.90 -7.30
C ALA A 33 15.26 3.04 -6.31
N LYS A 34 15.41 1.72 -6.38
CA LYS A 34 14.74 0.78 -5.49
C LYS A 34 15.24 0.90 -4.04
N GLN A 35 16.57 1.06 -3.88
CA GLN A 35 17.17 1.31 -2.57
C GLN A 35 16.70 2.64 -1.99
N ASP A 36 16.78 3.73 -2.75
CA ASP A 36 16.35 5.06 -2.32
C ASP A 36 14.86 5.08 -1.94
N PHE A 37 14.03 4.36 -2.70
CA PHE A 37 12.61 4.18 -2.38
C PHE A 37 12.41 3.47 -1.04
N ALA A 38 13.16 2.41 -0.76
CA ALA A 38 13.11 1.68 0.51
C ALA A 38 13.56 2.55 1.70
N GLU A 39 14.54 3.44 1.47
CA GLU A 39 15.03 4.42 2.44
C GLU A 39 14.14 5.69 2.54
N ARG A 40 13.01 5.73 1.83
CA ARG A 40 12.07 6.88 1.73
C ARG A 40 12.69 8.15 1.14
N LYS A 41 13.77 8.05 0.40
CA LYS A 41 14.40 9.13 -0.36
C LYS A 41 13.71 9.27 -1.72
N PHE A 42 12.44 9.73 -1.70
CA PHE A 42 11.57 9.68 -2.88
C PHE A 42 12.05 10.57 -4.04
N THR A 43 12.75 11.67 -3.76
CA THR A 43 13.28 12.59 -4.78
C THR A 43 14.48 11.95 -5.51
N GLU A 44 15.38 11.32 -4.76
CA GLU A 44 16.52 10.59 -5.29
C GLU A 44 16.05 9.38 -6.09
N ALA A 45 15.11 8.59 -5.56
CA ALA A 45 14.49 7.48 -6.26
C ALA A 45 13.83 7.93 -7.58
N ASP A 46 13.15 9.08 -7.61
CA ASP A 46 12.54 9.63 -8.84
C ASP A 46 13.60 10.03 -9.87
N THR A 47 14.74 10.55 -9.43
CA THR A 47 15.87 10.89 -10.31
C THR A 47 16.48 9.65 -10.94
N GLU A 48 16.78 8.65 -10.14
CA GLU A 48 17.37 7.39 -10.57
C GLU A 48 16.44 6.60 -11.50
N VAL A 49 15.14 6.50 -11.19
CA VAL A 49 14.18 5.81 -12.05
C VAL A 49 14.00 6.52 -13.40
N ASN A 50 14.08 7.86 -13.43
CA ASN A 50 14.04 8.60 -14.68
C ASN A 50 15.29 8.33 -15.53
N ALA A 51 16.48 8.23 -14.92
CA ALA A 51 17.71 7.86 -15.63
C ALA A 51 17.60 6.45 -16.24
N ALA A 52 17.08 5.48 -15.48
CA ALA A 52 16.81 4.13 -15.98
C ALA A 52 15.86 4.14 -17.19
N LEU A 53 14.74 4.87 -17.09
CA LEU A 53 13.72 4.95 -18.15
C LEU A 53 14.18 5.78 -19.36
N HIS A 54 15.08 6.73 -19.17
CA HIS A 54 15.68 7.46 -20.28
C HIS A 54 16.55 6.53 -21.15
N ALA A 55 17.29 5.62 -20.52
CA ALA A 55 18.13 4.65 -21.23
C ALA A 55 17.34 3.42 -21.71
N SER A 56 16.31 3.00 -20.97
CA SER A 56 15.44 1.85 -21.28
C SER A 56 13.96 2.20 -21.07
N PRO A 57 13.28 2.82 -22.07
CA PRO A 57 11.92 3.37 -21.88
C PRO A 57 10.82 2.35 -21.53
N TYR A 58 11.04 1.08 -21.83
CA TYR A 58 10.08 0.00 -21.60
C TYR A 58 10.52 -0.97 -20.50
N MET A 59 11.42 -0.55 -19.64
CA MET A 59 11.85 -1.36 -18.48
C MET A 59 10.71 -1.48 -17.47
N VAL A 60 9.98 -2.60 -17.53
CA VAL A 60 8.75 -2.82 -16.76
C VAL A 60 8.94 -2.57 -15.26
N PRO A 61 9.98 -3.09 -14.56
CA PRO A 61 10.16 -2.80 -13.13
C PRO A 61 10.37 -1.32 -12.82
N ALA A 62 11.08 -0.58 -13.71
CA ALA A 62 11.30 0.86 -13.53
C ALA A 62 10.01 1.66 -13.76
N LEU A 63 9.17 1.27 -14.75
CA LEU A 63 7.85 1.87 -14.97
C LEU A 63 6.93 1.68 -13.77
N ILE A 64 6.91 0.49 -13.17
CA ILE A 64 6.12 0.21 -11.97
C ILE A 64 6.62 1.06 -10.78
N LEU A 65 7.94 1.12 -10.55
CA LEU A 65 8.50 1.96 -9.49
C LEU A 65 8.18 3.44 -9.70
N LYS A 66 8.26 3.93 -10.96
CA LYS A 66 7.87 5.30 -11.32
C LYS A 66 6.40 5.56 -11.03
N ALA A 67 5.52 4.61 -11.32
CA ALA A 67 4.10 4.73 -11.02
C ALA A 67 3.84 4.80 -9.51
N ARG A 68 4.53 3.99 -8.72
CA ARG A 68 4.44 4.04 -7.25
C ARG A 68 4.90 5.39 -6.70
N LEU A 69 6.05 5.90 -7.16
CA LEU A 69 6.54 7.24 -6.80
C LEU A 69 5.54 8.34 -7.19
N ALA A 70 4.96 8.25 -8.40
CA ALA A 70 3.96 9.20 -8.86
C ALA A 70 2.68 9.17 -8.00
N THR A 71 2.28 7.99 -7.51
CA THR A 71 1.14 7.85 -6.58
C THR A 71 1.43 8.55 -5.26
N PHE A 72 2.60 8.35 -4.66
CA PHE A 72 3.03 9.08 -3.46
C PHE A 72 3.10 10.61 -3.66
N ALA A 73 3.48 11.03 -4.86
CA ALA A 73 3.55 12.45 -5.24
C ALA A 73 2.18 13.03 -5.67
N HIS A 74 1.08 12.31 -5.46
CA HIS A 74 -0.27 12.70 -5.89
C HIS A 74 -0.39 13.07 -7.39
N ARG A 75 0.32 12.32 -8.26
CA ARG A 75 0.30 12.47 -9.71
C ARG A 75 -0.30 11.24 -10.40
N PRO A 76 -1.62 11.01 -10.25
CA PRO A 76 -2.26 9.77 -10.69
C PRO A 76 -2.21 9.55 -12.21
N ASP A 77 -2.21 10.62 -13.01
CA ASP A 77 -2.12 10.48 -14.47
C ASP A 77 -0.75 9.95 -14.92
N VAL A 78 0.34 10.39 -14.24
CA VAL A 78 1.68 9.86 -14.49
C VAL A 78 1.75 8.39 -14.09
N ALA A 79 1.20 8.05 -12.91
CA ALA A 79 1.16 6.67 -12.45
C ALA A 79 0.41 5.76 -13.44
N ARG A 80 -0.77 6.18 -13.90
CA ARG A 80 -1.59 5.45 -14.86
C ARG A 80 -0.85 5.22 -16.19
N ASN A 81 -0.24 6.26 -16.73
CA ASN A 81 0.50 6.17 -17.98
C ASN A 81 1.69 5.20 -17.89
N CYS A 82 2.44 5.24 -16.78
CA CYS A 82 3.54 4.31 -16.54
C CYS A 82 3.04 2.85 -16.45
N LEU A 83 1.94 2.61 -15.74
CA LEU A 83 1.36 1.26 -15.59
C LEU A 83 0.81 0.72 -16.92
N ILE A 84 0.12 1.55 -17.71
CA ILE A 84 -0.36 1.17 -19.04
C ILE A 84 0.83 0.86 -19.96
N THR A 85 1.90 1.64 -19.90
CA THR A 85 3.13 1.38 -20.68
C THR A 85 3.77 0.06 -20.24
N ALA A 86 3.83 -0.21 -18.92
CA ALA A 86 4.36 -1.45 -18.37
C ALA A 86 3.55 -2.68 -18.85
N ILE A 87 2.22 -2.61 -18.80
CA ILE A 87 1.30 -3.66 -19.27
C ILE A 87 1.42 -3.87 -20.79
N THR A 88 1.62 -2.78 -21.54
CA THR A 88 1.83 -2.86 -23.01
C THR A 88 3.14 -3.55 -23.34
N ALA A 89 4.20 -3.29 -22.56
CA ALA A 89 5.51 -3.92 -22.72
C ALA A 89 5.51 -5.40 -22.26
N ASP A 90 4.81 -5.70 -21.18
CA ASP A 90 4.63 -7.06 -20.65
C ASP A 90 3.18 -7.26 -20.15
N PRO A 91 2.29 -7.80 -20.97
CA PRO A 91 0.93 -8.13 -20.58
C PRO A 91 0.84 -9.16 -19.44
N GLY A 92 1.90 -9.95 -19.22
CA GLY A 92 2.02 -10.93 -18.13
C GLY A 92 2.49 -10.37 -16.79
N SER A 93 2.76 -9.06 -16.72
CA SER A 93 3.18 -8.42 -15.47
C SER A 93 2.01 -8.34 -14.48
N GLU A 94 1.95 -9.29 -13.55
CA GLU A 94 0.98 -9.28 -12.46
C GLU A 94 1.07 -7.99 -11.63
N GLU A 95 2.30 -7.58 -11.33
CA GLU A 95 2.56 -6.40 -10.51
C GLU A 95 2.03 -5.11 -11.17
N ALA A 96 2.18 -4.94 -12.48
CA ALA A 96 1.67 -3.78 -13.20
C ALA A 96 0.14 -3.75 -13.22
N GLN A 97 -0.51 -4.90 -13.44
CA GLN A 97 -1.95 -5.05 -13.38
C GLN A 97 -2.48 -4.76 -11.96
N PHE A 98 -1.83 -5.32 -10.94
CA PHE A 98 -2.18 -5.08 -9.54
C PHE A 98 -2.12 -3.60 -9.18
N TYR A 99 -1.00 -2.91 -9.47
CA TYR A 99 -0.88 -1.49 -9.15
C TYR A 99 -1.84 -0.60 -9.95
N LEU A 100 -2.21 -0.99 -11.18
CA LEU A 100 -3.24 -0.26 -11.94
C LEU A 100 -4.60 -0.37 -11.25
N GLY A 101 -4.97 -1.55 -10.77
CA GLY A 101 -6.18 -1.78 -10.01
C GLY A 101 -6.20 -1.00 -8.69
N VAL A 102 -5.10 -1.04 -7.94
CA VAL A 102 -4.94 -0.25 -6.70
C VAL A 102 -5.05 1.25 -6.99
N LEU A 103 -4.45 1.73 -8.08
CA LEU A 103 -4.55 3.14 -8.48
C LEU A 103 -6.01 3.55 -8.72
N TYR A 104 -6.78 2.77 -9.47
CA TYR A 104 -8.20 3.05 -9.69
C TYR A 104 -9.00 3.00 -8.39
N TYR A 105 -8.73 2.02 -7.52
CA TYR A 105 -9.36 1.96 -6.20
C TYR A 105 -9.10 3.24 -5.38
N THR A 106 -7.86 3.72 -5.34
CA THR A 106 -7.52 4.94 -4.58
C THR A 106 -8.10 6.23 -5.17
N GLN A 107 -8.48 6.20 -6.45
CA GLN A 107 -9.20 7.29 -7.13
C GLN A 107 -10.73 7.21 -6.97
N ASN A 108 -11.25 6.22 -6.24
CA ASN A 108 -12.66 5.86 -6.13
C ASN A 108 -13.30 5.41 -7.47
N ASP A 109 -12.48 5.07 -8.45
CA ASP A 109 -12.90 4.48 -9.74
C ASP A 109 -13.07 2.96 -9.61
N PHE A 110 -13.85 2.52 -8.62
CA PHE A 110 -13.92 1.12 -8.18
C PHE A 110 -14.23 0.15 -9.32
N LYS A 111 -15.10 0.51 -10.24
CA LYS A 111 -15.44 -0.35 -11.39
C LYS A 111 -14.29 -0.50 -12.39
N LEU A 112 -13.43 0.50 -12.52
CA LEU A 112 -12.25 0.41 -13.36
C LEU A 112 -11.16 -0.45 -12.73
N ALA A 113 -11.19 -0.63 -11.40
CA ALA A 113 -10.25 -1.50 -10.68
C ALA A 113 -10.49 -3.00 -10.94
N PHE A 114 -11.72 -3.42 -11.31
CA PHE A 114 -12.06 -4.84 -11.42
C PHE A 114 -11.19 -5.58 -12.43
N SER A 115 -11.18 -5.15 -13.68
CA SER A 115 -10.48 -5.85 -14.76
C SER A 115 -8.97 -6.03 -14.50
N PRO A 116 -8.20 -4.99 -14.13
CA PRO A 116 -6.79 -5.18 -13.82
C PRO A 116 -6.55 -6.07 -12.58
N LEU A 117 -7.39 -5.99 -11.54
CA LEU A 117 -7.25 -6.85 -10.36
C LEU A 117 -7.61 -8.32 -10.66
N GLU A 118 -8.64 -8.58 -11.47
CA GLU A 118 -8.99 -9.91 -11.95
C GLU A 118 -7.86 -10.51 -12.79
N THR A 119 -7.23 -9.69 -13.65
CA THR A 119 -6.07 -10.11 -14.43
C THR A 119 -4.88 -10.43 -13.52
N ALA A 120 -4.58 -9.57 -12.56
CA ALA A 120 -3.51 -9.82 -11.58
C ALA A 120 -3.76 -11.12 -10.79
N HIS A 121 -4.99 -11.37 -10.33
CA HIS A 121 -5.34 -12.62 -9.67
C HIS A 121 -5.19 -13.84 -10.59
N SER A 122 -5.59 -13.74 -11.85
CA SER A 122 -5.45 -14.85 -12.80
C SER A 122 -3.99 -15.19 -13.11
N LEU A 123 -3.11 -14.18 -13.14
CA LEU A 123 -1.67 -14.34 -13.32
C LEU A 123 -0.98 -14.91 -12.06
N SER A 124 -1.47 -14.58 -10.88
CA SER A 124 -0.92 -15.02 -9.59
C SER A 124 -2.02 -15.50 -8.62
N PRO A 125 -2.62 -16.68 -8.86
CA PRO A 125 -3.80 -17.12 -8.11
C PRO A 125 -3.60 -17.37 -6.61
N LYS A 126 -2.34 -17.43 -6.17
CA LYS A 126 -1.99 -17.60 -4.74
C LYS A 126 -1.75 -16.28 -4.02
N ASN A 127 -1.66 -15.17 -4.75
CA ASN A 127 -1.48 -13.85 -4.16
C ASN A 127 -2.85 -13.36 -3.63
N PRO A 128 -3.01 -13.13 -2.31
CA PRO A 128 -4.27 -12.66 -1.74
C PRO A 128 -4.59 -11.20 -2.08
N LEU A 129 -3.57 -10.37 -2.37
CA LEU A 129 -3.75 -8.92 -2.48
C LEU A 129 -4.68 -8.49 -3.62
N PRO A 130 -4.59 -9.05 -4.85
CA PRO A 130 -5.55 -8.71 -5.90
C PRO A 130 -7.00 -9.02 -5.50
N VAL A 131 -7.24 -10.17 -4.86
CA VAL A 131 -8.58 -10.58 -4.39
C VAL A 131 -9.06 -9.66 -3.26
N PHE A 132 -8.17 -9.28 -2.35
CA PHE A 132 -8.46 -8.33 -1.29
C PHE A 132 -8.89 -6.97 -1.83
N TYR A 133 -8.16 -6.40 -2.79
CA TYR A 133 -8.55 -5.13 -3.41
C TYR A 133 -9.82 -5.24 -4.27
N LEU A 134 -10.08 -6.41 -4.87
CA LEU A 134 -11.39 -6.69 -5.51
C LEU A 134 -12.51 -6.66 -4.48
N ALA A 135 -12.33 -7.30 -3.32
CA ALA A 135 -13.33 -7.28 -2.24
C ALA A 135 -13.65 -5.84 -1.81
N MET A 136 -12.61 -5.04 -1.54
CA MET A 136 -12.78 -3.62 -1.18
C MET A 136 -13.45 -2.80 -2.28
N SER A 137 -13.16 -3.10 -3.55
CA SER A 137 -13.77 -2.39 -4.68
C SER A 137 -15.25 -2.76 -4.86
N HIS A 138 -15.63 -4.01 -4.64
CA HIS A 138 -17.02 -4.45 -4.64
C HIS A 138 -17.79 -3.89 -3.43
N GLU A 139 -17.18 -3.90 -2.22
CA GLU A 139 -17.74 -3.23 -1.04
C GLU A 139 -18.06 -1.77 -1.34
N ALA A 140 -17.08 -1.01 -1.84
CA ALA A 140 -17.24 0.41 -2.15
C ALA A 140 -18.24 0.68 -3.29
N SER A 141 -18.47 -0.32 -4.18
CA SER A 141 -19.48 -0.26 -5.25
C SER A 141 -20.88 -0.68 -4.78
N GLY A 142 -21.04 -1.14 -3.53
CA GLY A 142 -22.31 -1.60 -2.96
C GLY A 142 -22.69 -3.04 -3.32
N ASP A 143 -21.77 -3.83 -3.86
CA ASP A 143 -21.99 -5.26 -4.15
C ASP A 143 -21.54 -6.10 -2.95
N GLU A 144 -22.37 -6.09 -1.90
CA GLU A 144 -22.08 -6.72 -0.60
C GLU A 144 -21.87 -8.24 -0.73
N ALA A 145 -22.63 -8.90 -1.60
CA ALA A 145 -22.56 -10.36 -1.77
C ALA A 145 -21.21 -10.76 -2.36
N LYS A 146 -20.76 -10.05 -3.41
CA LYS A 146 -19.48 -10.32 -4.03
C LYS A 146 -18.31 -9.93 -3.13
N ALA A 147 -18.44 -8.83 -2.38
CA ALA A 147 -17.45 -8.41 -1.41
C ALA A 147 -17.23 -9.48 -0.33
N LEU A 148 -18.31 -10.07 0.25
CA LEU A 148 -18.21 -11.15 1.23
C LEU A 148 -17.47 -12.38 0.69
N GLU A 149 -17.83 -12.82 -0.52
CA GLU A 149 -17.16 -13.95 -1.19
C GLU A 149 -15.66 -13.69 -1.35
N LEU A 150 -15.31 -12.51 -1.85
CA LEU A 150 -13.93 -12.13 -2.12
C LEU A 150 -13.10 -11.92 -0.84
N TYR A 151 -13.68 -11.32 0.21
CA TYR A 151 -12.99 -11.24 1.51
C TYR A 151 -12.68 -12.63 2.07
N GLN A 152 -13.64 -13.58 2.00
CA GLN A 152 -13.41 -14.95 2.42
C GLN A 152 -12.30 -15.61 1.58
N GLN A 153 -12.32 -15.41 0.27
CA GLN A 153 -11.28 -15.94 -0.62
C GLN A 153 -9.90 -15.35 -0.29
N ALA A 154 -9.80 -14.03 -0.04
CA ALA A 154 -8.56 -13.37 0.34
C ALA A 154 -8.01 -13.92 1.66
N GLU A 155 -8.88 -14.13 2.65
CA GLU A 155 -8.52 -14.76 3.93
C GLU A 155 -8.00 -16.18 3.73
N ASP A 156 -8.66 -16.99 2.91
CA ASP A 156 -8.26 -18.38 2.64
C ASP A 156 -6.91 -18.47 1.93
N LEU A 157 -6.60 -17.53 1.05
CA LEU A 157 -5.31 -17.43 0.38
C LEU A 157 -4.20 -16.98 1.33
N SER A 158 -4.53 -16.19 2.35
CA SER A 158 -3.57 -15.55 3.29
C SER A 158 -3.26 -16.40 4.52
N ARG A 159 -3.17 -17.71 4.43
CA ARG A 159 -3.06 -18.67 5.55
C ARG A 159 -1.88 -18.50 6.50
N GLN A 160 -1.01 -17.54 6.28
CA GLN A 160 0.15 -17.28 7.13
C GLN A 160 -0.11 -16.07 8.04
N LYS A 161 0.35 -16.16 9.29
CA LYS A 161 0.34 -15.03 10.21
C LYS A 161 1.34 -13.98 9.71
N SER A 162 0.84 -12.90 9.14
CA SER A 162 1.64 -11.77 8.63
C SER A 162 0.88 -10.47 8.83
N PRO A 163 1.55 -9.31 8.80
CA PRO A 163 0.87 -8.01 8.84
C PRO A 163 -0.14 -7.82 7.71
N GLU A 164 0.14 -8.36 6.51
CA GLU A 164 -0.81 -8.32 5.39
C GLU A 164 -2.07 -9.15 5.69
N TYR A 165 -1.89 -10.33 6.30
CA TYR A 165 -3.02 -11.15 6.74
C TYR A 165 -3.86 -10.43 7.81
N ALA A 166 -3.21 -9.79 8.77
CA ALA A 166 -3.90 -8.98 9.78
C ALA A 166 -4.71 -7.85 9.13
N SER A 167 -4.15 -7.14 8.14
CA SER A 167 -4.84 -6.06 7.43
C SER A 167 -6.08 -6.56 6.66
N ILE A 168 -6.01 -7.74 6.03
CA ILE A 168 -7.16 -8.37 5.36
C ILE A 168 -8.27 -8.68 6.37
N LEU A 169 -7.91 -9.27 7.53
CA LEU A 169 -8.87 -9.59 8.59
C LEU A 169 -9.53 -8.35 9.19
N VAL A 170 -8.77 -7.28 9.43
CA VAL A 170 -9.28 -5.99 9.92
C VAL A 170 -10.30 -5.39 8.93
N ALA A 171 -9.97 -5.36 7.64
CA ALA A 171 -10.89 -4.84 6.63
C ALA A 171 -12.15 -5.70 6.53
N TYR A 172 -12.01 -7.03 6.56
CA TYR A 172 -13.14 -7.95 6.54
C TYR A 172 -14.01 -7.81 7.80
N GLY A 173 -13.39 -7.73 8.99
CA GLY A 173 -14.08 -7.50 10.26
C GLY A 173 -14.89 -6.21 10.24
N ARG A 174 -14.29 -5.12 9.78
CA ARG A 174 -14.97 -3.83 9.61
C ARG A 174 -16.17 -3.95 8.66
N PHE A 175 -16.01 -4.62 7.52
CA PHE A 175 -17.13 -4.84 6.59
C PHE A 175 -18.25 -5.67 7.22
N LEU A 176 -17.92 -6.75 7.94
CA LEU A 176 -18.91 -7.55 8.69
C LEU A 176 -19.67 -6.70 9.71
N LEU A 177 -18.97 -5.77 10.39
CA LEU A 177 -19.61 -4.88 11.34
C LEU A 177 -20.63 -3.94 10.66
N THR A 178 -20.33 -3.41 9.48
CA THR A 178 -21.30 -2.60 8.71
C THR A 178 -22.54 -3.39 8.29
N LEU A 179 -22.40 -4.69 8.07
CA LEU A 179 -23.51 -5.61 7.79
C LEU A 179 -24.28 -6.07 9.05
N GLY A 180 -23.91 -5.56 10.25
CA GLY A 180 -24.51 -5.98 11.52
C GLY A 180 -24.07 -7.36 12.02
N ARG A 181 -23.09 -8.00 11.38
CA ARG A 181 -22.54 -9.32 11.74
C ARG A 181 -21.47 -9.18 12.84
N THR A 182 -21.89 -8.58 13.97
CA THR A 182 -20.99 -8.13 15.04
C THR A 182 -20.10 -9.22 15.62
N GLN A 183 -20.62 -10.44 15.85
CA GLN A 183 -19.82 -11.53 16.44
C GLN A 183 -18.73 -12.01 15.50
N GLU A 184 -19.03 -12.08 14.21
CA GLU A 184 -18.06 -12.47 13.19
C GLU A 184 -16.98 -11.37 12.99
N SER A 185 -17.37 -10.11 13.07
CA SER A 185 -16.41 -8.98 13.10
C SER A 185 -15.42 -9.15 14.25
N ILE A 186 -15.90 -9.33 15.48
CA ILE A 186 -15.08 -9.54 16.69
C ILE A 186 -14.10 -10.73 16.51
N GLU A 187 -14.57 -11.82 15.89
CA GLU A 187 -13.72 -12.99 15.62
C GLU A 187 -12.58 -12.64 14.65
N LYS A 188 -12.89 -11.93 13.56
CA LYS A 188 -11.87 -11.51 12.58
C LYS A 188 -10.84 -10.58 13.22
N ASP A 189 -11.27 -9.60 14.00
CA ASP A 189 -10.39 -8.63 14.65
C ASP A 189 -9.48 -9.30 15.69
N ARG A 190 -9.99 -10.26 16.47
CA ARG A 190 -9.17 -11.06 17.39
C ARG A 190 -8.08 -11.86 16.65
N ARG A 191 -8.44 -12.48 15.55
CA ARG A 191 -7.48 -13.21 14.72
C ARG A 191 -6.47 -12.26 14.05
N ALA A 192 -6.87 -11.02 13.73
CA ALA A 192 -5.95 -9.99 13.26
C ALA A 192 -4.91 -9.64 14.35
N ILE A 193 -5.32 -9.49 15.61
CA ILE A 193 -4.41 -9.26 16.75
C ILE A 193 -3.50 -10.47 17.00
N GLU A 194 -4.00 -11.71 16.82
CA GLU A 194 -3.15 -12.91 16.91
C GLU A 194 -2.06 -12.96 15.81
N ALA A 195 -2.35 -12.40 14.65
CA ALA A 195 -1.41 -12.33 13.52
C ALA A 195 -0.42 -11.16 13.66
N ASP A 196 -0.88 -10.03 14.16
CA ASP A 196 -0.09 -8.81 14.41
C ASP A 196 -0.57 -8.15 15.72
N PRO A 197 0.05 -8.49 16.87
CA PRO A 197 -0.30 -7.94 18.18
C PRO A 197 -0.04 -6.43 18.34
N ASP A 198 0.72 -5.84 17.44
CA ASP A 198 1.02 -4.41 17.43
C ASP A 198 0.19 -3.65 16.37
N SER A 199 -0.79 -4.30 15.75
CA SER A 199 -1.74 -3.67 14.85
C SER A 199 -2.71 -2.77 15.60
N ARG A 200 -2.47 -1.48 15.54
CA ARG A 200 -3.35 -0.45 16.11
C ARG A 200 -4.77 -0.53 15.54
N ASP A 201 -4.88 -0.74 14.23
CA ASP A 201 -6.18 -0.83 13.54
C ASP A 201 -6.99 -2.03 14.04
N ALA A 202 -6.35 -3.18 14.28
CA ALA A 202 -7.01 -4.38 14.78
C ALA A 202 -7.60 -4.15 16.19
N HIS A 203 -6.84 -3.53 17.09
CA HIS A 203 -7.33 -3.17 18.42
C HIS A 203 -8.48 -2.15 18.38
N TYR A 204 -8.38 -1.15 17.49
CA TYR A 204 -9.42 -0.15 17.32
C TYR A 204 -10.72 -0.75 16.76
N GLU A 205 -10.65 -1.59 15.71
CA GLU A 205 -11.83 -2.23 15.13
C GLU A 205 -12.44 -3.25 16.11
N LEU A 206 -11.62 -4.02 16.85
CA LEU A 206 -12.12 -4.89 17.94
C LEU A 206 -12.88 -4.07 18.99
N ALA A 207 -12.36 -2.91 19.38
CA ALA A 207 -13.04 -2.03 20.32
C ALA A 207 -14.42 -1.58 19.81
N LYS A 208 -14.54 -1.26 18.52
CA LYS A 208 -15.81 -0.92 17.87
C LYS A 208 -16.77 -2.11 17.86
N GLY A 209 -16.30 -3.30 17.49
CA GLY A 209 -17.10 -4.52 17.53
C GLY A 209 -17.64 -4.82 18.94
N LEU A 210 -16.78 -4.71 19.95
CA LEU A 210 -17.17 -4.89 21.37
C LEU A 210 -18.16 -3.81 21.86
N ASP A 211 -18.00 -2.56 21.41
CA ASP A 211 -18.96 -1.49 21.69
C ASP A 211 -20.34 -1.81 21.12
N HIS A 212 -20.40 -2.29 19.87
CA HIS A 212 -21.66 -2.74 19.25
C HIS A 212 -22.27 -3.95 19.95
N ALA A 213 -21.45 -4.84 20.52
CA ALA A 213 -21.91 -5.97 21.32
C ALA A 213 -22.36 -5.58 22.73
N GLY A 214 -22.14 -4.33 23.17
CA GLY A 214 -22.46 -3.84 24.49
C GLY A 214 -21.40 -4.16 25.56
N ASP A 215 -20.27 -4.74 25.18
CA ASP A 215 -19.14 -5.00 26.08
C ASP A 215 -18.23 -3.77 26.20
N PHE A 216 -18.77 -2.70 26.78
CA PHE A 216 -18.12 -1.40 26.86
C PHE A 216 -16.81 -1.44 27.64
N LYS A 217 -16.68 -2.36 28.61
CA LYS A 217 -15.47 -2.48 29.44
C LYS A 217 -14.30 -3.01 28.61
N ASN A 218 -14.49 -4.11 27.91
CA ASN A 218 -13.45 -4.68 27.07
C ASN A 218 -13.18 -3.78 25.84
N ALA A 219 -14.21 -3.12 25.30
CA ALA A 219 -14.04 -2.11 24.25
C ALA A 219 -13.10 -0.98 24.68
N ALA A 220 -13.24 -0.47 25.93
CA ALA A 220 -12.35 0.57 26.43
C ALA A 220 -10.90 0.07 26.59
N ILE A 221 -10.71 -1.16 27.05
CA ILE A 221 -9.38 -1.77 27.18
C ILE A 221 -8.68 -1.84 25.81
N GLU A 222 -9.38 -2.33 24.80
CA GLU A 222 -8.81 -2.44 23.45
C GLU A 222 -8.52 -1.06 22.81
N ALA A 223 -9.41 -0.10 23.01
CA ALA A 223 -9.20 1.27 22.53
C ALA A 223 -8.01 1.97 23.24
N GLU A 224 -7.83 1.76 24.55
CA GLU A 224 -6.63 2.24 25.27
C GLU A 224 -5.35 1.56 24.75
N ARG A 225 -5.43 0.24 24.47
CA ARG A 225 -4.30 -0.47 23.86
C ARG A 225 -3.91 0.15 22.50
N ALA A 226 -4.90 0.47 21.65
CA ALA A 226 -4.65 1.15 20.38
C ALA A 226 -3.85 2.45 20.53
N LEU A 227 -4.10 3.26 21.58
CA LEU A 227 -3.34 4.49 21.84
C LEU A 227 -1.88 4.26 22.26
N THR A 228 -1.52 3.06 22.71
CA THR A 228 -0.13 2.75 23.08
C THR A 228 0.71 2.28 21.91
N LEU A 229 0.08 2.04 20.75
CA LEU A 229 0.71 1.52 19.54
C LEU A 229 1.02 2.64 18.54
N PRO A 230 2.00 2.45 17.62
CA PRO A 230 2.35 3.46 16.64
C PRO A 230 1.14 3.90 15.79
N ASP A 231 1.04 5.21 15.53
CA ASP A 231 0.01 5.79 14.66
C ASP A 231 0.38 5.59 13.19
N LEU A 232 0.06 4.42 12.65
CA LEU A 232 0.32 4.06 11.25
C LEU A 232 -0.97 3.95 10.41
N GLY A 233 -2.16 4.06 11.04
CA GLY A 233 -3.46 3.90 10.38
C GLY A 233 -4.54 4.72 11.08
N THR A 234 -5.12 4.18 12.15
CA THR A 234 -6.16 4.85 12.94
C THR A 234 -5.57 6.02 13.72
N ALA A 235 -5.99 7.25 13.44
CA ALA A 235 -5.51 8.44 14.12
C ALA A 235 -5.93 8.51 15.59
N ASP A 236 -5.10 9.11 16.45
CA ASP A 236 -5.39 9.34 17.89
C ASP A 236 -6.75 9.97 18.13
N ALA A 237 -7.14 10.93 17.28
CA ALA A 237 -8.43 11.60 17.38
C ALA A 237 -9.61 10.61 17.33
N GLN A 238 -9.57 9.62 16.43
CA GLN A 238 -10.64 8.63 16.28
C GLN A 238 -10.73 7.74 17.54
N VAL A 239 -9.58 7.32 18.07
CA VAL A 239 -9.53 6.48 19.27
C VAL A 239 -10.02 7.27 20.48
N HIS A 240 -9.61 8.54 20.66
CA HIS A 240 -10.09 9.39 21.74
C HIS A 240 -11.58 9.66 21.67
N PHE A 241 -12.15 9.81 20.48
CA PHE A 241 -13.59 9.95 20.30
C PHE A 241 -14.34 8.68 20.73
N LEU A 242 -13.84 7.50 20.35
CA LEU A 242 -14.40 6.22 20.76
C LEU A 242 -14.35 6.07 22.30
N LEU A 243 -13.19 6.32 22.91
CA LEU A 243 -13.01 6.26 24.37
C LEU A 243 -13.93 7.21 25.13
N ALA A 244 -14.10 8.45 24.65
CA ALA A 244 -15.03 9.40 25.25
C ALA A 244 -16.47 8.86 25.29
N ASN A 245 -16.90 8.19 24.21
CA ASN A 245 -18.22 7.57 24.14
C ASN A 245 -18.32 6.34 25.05
N LEU A 246 -17.30 5.48 25.08
CA LEU A 246 -17.24 4.28 25.92
C LEU A 246 -17.28 4.64 27.41
N TYR A 247 -16.46 5.60 27.86
CA TYR A 247 -16.46 6.03 29.27
C TYR A 247 -17.76 6.72 29.68
N ARG A 248 -18.47 7.37 28.76
CA ARG A 248 -19.82 7.87 29.01
C ARG A 248 -20.82 6.72 29.26
N LYS A 249 -20.74 5.66 28.41
CA LYS A 249 -21.58 4.46 28.60
C LYS A 249 -21.24 3.69 29.88
N LEU A 250 -19.99 3.74 30.33
CA LEU A 250 -19.51 3.16 31.61
C LEU A 250 -19.77 4.04 32.82
N ASN A 251 -20.48 5.16 32.67
CA ASN A 251 -20.77 6.13 33.73
C ASN A 251 -19.49 6.69 34.40
N GLN A 252 -18.45 6.97 33.61
CA GLN A 252 -17.18 7.54 34.06
C GLN A 252 -16.96 8.94 33.39
N PRO A 253 -17.69 9.97 33.87
CA PRO A 253 -17.75 11.27 33.17
C PRO A 253 -16.41 12.02 33.10
N ASP A 254 -15.56 11.87 34.12
CA ASP A 254 -14.25 12.54 34.14
C ASP A 254 -13.31 12.00 33.04
N LEU A 255 -13.26 10.67 32.86
CA LEU A 255 -12.50 10.07 31.78
C LEU A 255 -13.11 10.42 30.42
N ALA A 256 -14.43 10.36 30.28
CA ALA A 256 -15.10 10.78 29.06
C ALA A 256 -14.76 12.21 28.66
N LYS A 257 -14.76 13.16 29.63
CA LYS A 257 -14.39 14.54 29.40
C LYS A 257 -12.92 14.69 29.01
N ALA A 258 -12.02 13.98 29.67
CA ALA A 258 -10.59 14.02 29.36
C ALA A 258 -10.31 13.56 27.91
N HIS A 259 -10.94 12.46 27.48
CA HIS A 259 -10.77 11.97 26.10
C HIS A 259 -11.44 12.89 25.07
N LEU A 260 -12.56 13.51 25.37
CA LEU A 260 -13.19 14.49 24.49
C LEU A 260 -12.30 15.72 24.28
N GLN A 261 -11.61 16.19 25.32
CA GLN A 261 -10.65 17.29 25.22
C GLN A 261 -9.46 16.93 24.33
N LYS A 262 -8.91 15.72 24.46
CA LYS A 262 -7.83 15.22 23.61
C LYS A 262 -8.26 15.09 22.15
N PHE A 263 -9.46 14.59 21.88
CA PHE A 263 -10.05 14.57 20.54
C PHE A 263 -10.13 15.97 19.93
N GLN A 264 -10.64 16.96 20.67
CA GLN A 264 -10.75 18.34 20.21
C GLN A 264 -9.39 18.96 19.90
N ALA A 265 -8.38 18.71 20.74
CA ALA A 265 -7.02 19.20 20.54
C ALA A 265 -6.38 18.59 19.27
N ALA A 266 -6.50 17.27 19.09
CA ALA A 266 -5.97 16.58 17.92
C ALA A 266 -6.65 17.04 16.61
N SER A 267 -7.97 17.26 16.64
CA SER A 267 -8.71 17.74 15.45
C SER A 267 -8.33 19.16 15.02
N GLN A 268 -7.85 20.01 15.93
CA GLN A 268 -7.41 21.37 15.59
C GLN A 268 -6.02 21.42 14.95
N THR A 269 -5.17 20.42 15.19
CA THR A 269 -3.83 20.31 14.58
C THR A 269 -3.86 19.84 13.14
N THR A 270 -4.88 19.09 12.73
CA THR A 270 -5.05 18.55 11.37
C THR A 270 -5.52 19.61 10.34
N HIS A 271 -5.97 20.78 10.79
CA HIS A 271 -6.46 21.88 9.94
C HIS A 271 -5.44 23.04 9.79
N ARG A 272 -4.22 22.87 10.24
CA ARG A 272 -3.10 23.79 10.02
C ARG A 272 -2.04 23.21 9.10
#